data_d3a61a268f5303706fc7f22fde107ac9
#
_entry.id   d3a61a268f5303706fc7f22fde107ac9
#
_cell.length_a   1.000
_cell.length_b   1.000
_cell.length_c   1.000
_cell.angle_alpha   90.00
_cell.angle_beta   90.00
_cell.angle_gamma   90.00
#
_symmetry.space_group_name_H-M   'P 1'
#
loop_
_entity.id
_entity.type
_entity.pdbx_description
1 polymer ?
#
loop_
_entity_poly.entity_id
_entity_poly.type
_entity_poly.pdbx_seq_one_letter_code
_entity_poly.pdbx_strand_id
1 'polypeptide(L)'
;MSNRAVSQELIMLGNRIREYRKERGFSQEILAEKSGVSTNTISRIEGGQMAMSVGILQRIVKALGVDANVLLGVSTDVNETNIWVSAFSSRVQELKENEQEILKYTMNALIESMEKNRLKISTDKSSQVLHTR
;
A
#
# COMPACT_ATOMS: atom_id res chain seq x y z
N MET A 1 -11.88 -11.82 31.56
CA MET A 1 -12.49 -10.71 31.06
C MET A 1 -11.67 -9.71 30.34
N SER A 2 -11.03 -10.22 29.38
CA SER A 2 -10.21 -9.49 28.43
C SER A 2 -10.97 -8.58 27.47
N ASN A 3 -12.26 -8.40 27.68
CA ASN A 3 -13.11 -7.64 26.76
C ASN A 3 -12.95 -6.15 26.80
N ARG A 4 -12.03 -5.73 27.64
CA ARG A 4 -11.83 -4.32 27.79
C ARG A 4 -10.63 -3.78 27.16
N ALA A 5 -9.85 -4.63 26.64
CA ALA A 5 -8.82 -4.15 25.77
C ALA A 5 -9.51 -3.87 24.46
N VAL A 6 -10.19 -2.75 24.39
CA VAL A 6 -10.21 -2.04 23.15
C VAL A 6 -8.75 -2.02 22.80
N SER A 7 -8.36 -2.93 21.95
CA SER A 7 -6.94 -3.14 21.72
C SER A 7 -6.37 -1.85 21.17
N GLN A 8 -5.15 -1.55 21.57
CA GLN A 8 -4.43 -0.41 21.04
C GLN A 8 -4.50 -0.42 19.51
N GLU A 9 -4.51 -1.61 18.90
CA GLU A 9 -4.60 -1.80 17.48
C GLU A 9 -5.94 -1.28 16.90
N LEU A 10 -7.05 -1.49 17.59
CA LEU A 10 -8.37 -0.99 17.15
C LEU A 10 -8.45 0.53 17.22
N ILE A 11 -7.88 1.13 18.24
CA ILE A 11 -7.82 2.59 18.39
C ILE A 11 -6.99 3.18 17.24
N MET A 12 -5.82 2.61 17.00
CA MET A 12 -4.91 3.08 15.94
C MET A 12 -5.52 2.91 14.55
N LEU A 13 -6.17 1.77 14.30
CA LEU A 13 -6.85 1.51 13.04
C LEU A 13 -8.01 2.49 12.82
N GLY A 14 -8.82 2.70 13.85
CA GLY A 14 -9.92 3.67 13.81
C GLY A 14 -9.45 5.08 13.51
N ASN A 15 -8.35 5.50 14.12
CA ASN A 15 -7.74 6.81 13.87
C ASN A 15 -7.23 6.93 12.43
N ARG A 16 -6.60 5.90 11.88
CA ARG A 16 -6.13 5.91 10.48
C ARG A 16 -7.30 6.01 9.51
N ILE A 17 -8.36 5.26 9.75
CA ILE A 17 -9.58 5.33 8.93
C ILE A 17 -10.13 6.75 8.94
N ARG A 18 -10.22 7.37 10.09
CA ARG A 18 -10.69 8.74 10.26
C ARG A 18 -9.82 9.75 9.51
N GLU A 19 -8.50 9.61 9.62
CA GLU A 19 -7.54 10.49 8.94
C GLU A 19 -7.68 10.39 7.41
N TYR A 20 -7.71 9.18 6.87
CA TYR A 20 -7.90 8.97 5.43
C TYR A 20 -9.25 9.45 4.95
N ARG A 21 -10.31 9.24 5.75
CA ARG A 21 -11.63 9.77 5.44
C ARG A 21 -11.60 11.28 5.30
N LYS A 22 -11.01 11.97 6.26
CA LYS A 22 -10.90 13.44 6.24
C LYS A 22 -10.04 13.92 5.08
N GLU A 23 -8.96 13.22 4.79
CA GLU A 23 -8.09 13.52 3.66
C GLU A 23 -8.82 13.43 2.33
N ARG A 24 -9.77 12.50 2.19
CA ARG A 24 -10.65 12.37 1.03
C ARG A 24 -11.78 13.40 1.01
N GLY A 25 -11.95 14.19 2.07
CA GLY A 25 -13.04 15.12 2.19
C GLY A 25 -14.39 14.45 2.46
N PHE A 26 -14.40 13.23 2.96
CA PHE A 26 -15.63 12.50 3.25
C PHE A 26 -16.12 12.77 4.66
N SER A 27 -17.44 12.94 4.81
CA SER A 27 -18.09 12.83 6.12
C SER A 27 -18.23 11.35 6.50
N GLN A 28 -18.57 11.07 7.76
CA GLN A 28 -18.88 9.70 8.18
C GLN A 28 -20.04 9.11 7.37
N GLU A 29 -21.05 9.94 7.07
CA GLU A 29 -22.20 9.55 6.24
C GLU A 29 -21.79 9.17 4.82
N ILE A 30 -20.89 9.93 4.22
CA ILE A 30 -20.38 9.65 2.88
C ILE A 30 -19.59 8.35 2.87
N LEU A 31 -18.73 8.14 3.85
CA LEU A 31 -17.97 6.88 3.95
C LEU A 31 -18.90 5.69 4.17
N ALA A 32 -19.92 5.85 5.00
CA ALA A 32 -20.96 4.83 5.24
C ALA A 32 -21.66 4.47 3.94
N GLU A 33 -22.09 5.45 3.17
CA GLU A 33 -22.74 5.23 1.87
C GLU A 33 -21.83 4.51 0.89
N LYS A 34 -20.59 4.96 0.74
CA LYS A 34 -19.62 4.39 -0.20
C LYS A 34 -19.21 2.96 0.16
N SER A 35 -19.14 2.67 1.45
CA SER A 35 -18.73 1.35 1.94
C SER A 35 -19.88 0.37 2.13
N GLY A 36 -21.12 0.85 2.10
CA GLY A 36 -22.29 0.03 2.42
C GLY A 36 -22.36 -0.38 3.88
N VAL A 37 -21.74 0.41 4.77
CA VAL A 37 -21.72 0.20 6.22
C VAL A 37 -22.52 1.32 6.87
N SER A 38 -23.22 1.04 7.98
CA SER A 38 -24.01 2.07 8.64
C SER A 38 -23.13 3.18 9.23
N THR A 39 -23.64 4.40 9.27
CA THR A 39 -22.94 5.55 9.86
C THR A 39 -22.57 5.30 11.33
N ASN A 40 -23.48 4.68 12.08
CA ASN A 40 -23.23 4.30 13.46
C ASN A 40 -22.04 3.34 13.58
N THR A 41 -21.94 2.36 12.69
CA THR A 41 -20.80 1.42 12.63
C THR A 41 -19.51 2.15 12.31
N ILE A 42 -19.52 3.04 11.32
CA ILE A 42 -18.33 3.87 10.97
C ILE A 42 -17.88 4.68 12.20
N SER A 43 -18.81 5.34 12.87
CA SER A 43 -18.50 6.13 14.07
C SER A 43 -17.84 5.29 15.16
N ARG A 44 -18.36 4.10 15.41
CA ARG A 44 -17.81 3.17 16.43
C ARG A 44 -16.43 2.61 16.03
N ILE A 45 -16.25 2.32 14.77
CA ILE A 45 -14.95 1.87 14.23
C ILE A 45 -13.91 2.97 14.38
N GLU A 46 -14.22 4.20 13.98
CA GLU A 46 -13.31 5.34 14.10
C GLU A 46 -12.97 5.66 15.56
N GLY A 47 -13.90 5.41 16.46
CA GLY A 47 -13.68 5.57 17.91
C GLY A 47 -12.93 4.41 18.57
N GLY A 48 -12.59 3.37 17.82
CA GLY A 48 -11.92 2.20 18.36
C GLY A 48 -12.79 1.37 19.28
N GLN A 49 -14.11 1.49 19.18
CA GLN A 49 -15.07 0.87 20.10
C GLN A 49 -15.49 -0.53 19.69
N MET A 50 -15.20 -0.93 18.47
CA MET A 50 -15.54 -2.26 17.98
C MET A 50 -14.53 -2.80 16.99
N ALA A 51 -14.35 -4.11 17.01
CA ALA A 51 -13.65 -4.82 15.95
C ALA A 51 -14.56 -4.91 14.73
N MET A 52 -13.97 -4.95 13.56
CA MET A 52 -14.69 -5.13 12.32
C MET A 52 -14.37 -6.48 11.68
N SER A 53 -15.30 -7.02 10.94
CA SER A 53 -15.06 -8.21 10.13
C SER A 53 -14.12 -7.86 8.96
N VAL A 54 -13.47 -8.87 8.40
CA VAL A 54 -12.66 -8.70 7.19
C VAL A 54 -13.49 -8.13 6.05
N GLY A 55 -14.76 -8.53 5.93
CA GLY A 55 -15.67 -8.00 4.91
C GLY A 55 -15.92 -6.50 5.04
N ILE A 56 -16.12 -6.02 6.25
CA ILE A 56 -16.29 -4.58 6.52
C ILE A 56 -14.99 -3.84 6.21
N LEU A 57 -13.86 -4.37 6.63
CA LEU A 57 -12.55 -3.78 6.35
C LEU A 57 -12.31 -3.65 4.84
N GLN A 58 -12.62 -4.69 4.07
CA GLN A 58 -12.50 -4.65 2.61
C GLN A 58 -13.34 -3.54 1.98
N ARG A 59 -14.57 -3.36 2.46
CA ARG A 59 -15.47 -2.32 1.96
C ARG A 59 -14.95 -0.92 2.27
N ILE A 60 -14.41 -0.72 3.47
CA ILE A 60 -13.83 0.56 3.88
C ILE A 60 -12.56 0.86 3.06
N VAL A 61 -11.69 -0.14 2.89
CA VAL A 61 -10.47 -0.01 2.09
C VAL A 61 -10.80 0.41 0.65
N LYS A 62 -11.79 -0.23 0.04
CA LYS A 62 -12.23 0.12 -1.32
C LYS A 62 -12.82 1.52 -1.38
N ALA A 63 -13.64 1.88 -0.40
CA ALA A 63 -14.29 3.19 -0.35
C ALA A 63 -13.28 4.33 -0.18
N LEU A 64 -12.23 4.11 0.61
CA LEU A 64 -11.16 5.08 0.84
C LEU A 64 -10.11 5.08 -0.28
N GLY A 65 -10.00 4.01 -1.05
CA GLY A 65 -8.97 3.87 -2.07
C GLY A 65 -7.56 3.85 -1.49
N VAL A 66 -7.37 3.22 -0.35
CA VAL A 66 -6.07 3.10 0.33
C VAL A 66 -5.59 1.66 0.31
N ASP A 67 -4.29 1.47 0.46
CA ASP A 67 -3.70 0.15 0.63
C ASP A 67 -4.06 -0.40 2.03
N ALA A 68 -4.57 -1.62 2.08
CA ALA A 68 -4.94 -2.27 3.34
C ALA A 68 -3.74 -2.41 4.28
N ASN A 69 -2.54 -2.66 3.78
CA ASN A 69 -1.34 -2.77 4.59
C ASN A 69 -1.01 -1.44 5.28
N VAL A 70 -1.16 -0.33 4.57
CA VAL A 70 -0.96 1.01 5.13
C VAL A 70 -2.00 1.28 6.21
N LEU A 71 -3.25 0.95 5.95
CA LEU A 71 -4.34 1.16 6.90
C LEU A 71 -4.13 0.34 8.18
N LEU A 72 -3.68 -0.92 8.04
CA LEU A 72 -3.42 -1.83 9.16
C LEU A 72 -2.10 -1.52 9.88
N GLY A 73 -1.25 -0.67 9.31
CA GLY A 73 0.05 -0.35 9.90
C GLY A 73 1.06 -1.49 9.83
N VAL A 74 0.89 -2.40 8.87
CA VAL A 74 1.81 -3.54 8.65
C VAL A 74 2.74 -3.29 7.47
N SER A 75 2.88 -2.05 7.03
CA SER A 75 3.82 -1.73 5.96
C SER A 75 5.23 -1.92 6.46
N THR A 76 5.90 -2.90 5.89
CA THR A 76 7.33 -3.07 6.05
C THR A 76 8.04 -1.98 5.25
N ASP A 77 8.90 -1.25 5.93
CA ASP A 77 9.85 -0.30 5.36
C ASP A 77 9.36 0.47 4.12
N VAL A 78 8.79 1.64 4.37
CA VAL A 78 8.54 2.62 3.31
C VAL A 78 9.90 3.17 2.88
N ASN A 79 10.63 2.40 2.10
CA ASN A 79 11.78 2.91 1.39
C ASN A 79 11.28 3.95 0.38
N GLU A 80 12.03 5.01 0.20
CA GLU A 80 11.77 6.01 -0.84
C GLU A 80 11.50 5.35 -2.20
N THR A 81 12.13 4.21 -2.45
CA THR A 81 11.91 3.36 -3.62
C THR A 81 10.45 2.94 -3.78
N ASN A 82 9.77 2.62 -2.70
CA ASN A 82 8.37 2.18 -2.76
C ASN A 82 7.41 3.33 -3.08
N ILE A 83 7.78 4.56 -2.72
CA ILE A 83 6.94 5.74 -2.98
C ILE A 83 6.89 6.03 -4.49
N TRP A 84 8.04 6.07 -5.16
CA TRP A 84 8.06 6.34 -6.60
C TRP A 84 7.48 5.18 -7.42
N VAL A 85 7.70 3.93 -6.98
CA VAL A 85 7.10 2.75 -7.63
C VAL A 85 5.58 2.80 -7.52
N SER A 86 5.05 3.16 -6.35
CA SER A 86 3.61 3.30 -6.14
C SER A 86 3.00 4.41 -7.01
N ALA A 87 3.66 5.57 -7.07
CA ALA A 87 3.22 6.68 -7.92
C ALA A 87 3.27 6.30 -9.40
N PHE A 88 4.30 5.58 -9.81
CA PHE A 88 4.46 5.08 -11.17
C PHE A 88 3.37 4.06 -11.53
N SER A 89 3.07 3.15 -10.60
CA SER A 89 2.01 2.14 -10.77
C SER A 89 0.65 2.77 -11.05
N SER A 90 0.31 3.86 -10.38
CA SER A 90 -0.94 4.59 -10.62
C SER A 90 -1.02 5.12 -12.05
N ARG A 91 0.08 5.64 -12.56
CA ARG A 91 0.14 6.14 -13.96
C ARG A 91 0.02 5.00 -14.96
N VAL A 92 0.61 3.85 -14.66
CA VAL A 92 0.51 2.66 -15.51
C VAL A 92 -0.93 2.18 -15.65
N GLN A 93 -1.70 2.24 -14.58
CA GLN A 93 -3.11 1.83 -14.61
C GLN A 93 -3.98 2.71 -15.51
N GLU A 94 -3.58 3.94 -15.77
CA GLU A 94 -4.28 4.84 -16.68
C GLU A 94 -4.01 4.57 -18.17
N LEU A 95 -2.99 3.76 -18.47
CA LEU A 95 -2.63 3.39 -19.83
C LEU A 95 -3.62 2.38 -20.41
N LYS A 96 -3.73 2.39 -21.74
CA LYS A 96 -4.50 1.37 -22.46
C LYS A 96 -3.80 0.01 -22.35
N GLU A 97 -4.56 -1.06 -22.49
CA GLU A 97 -4.05 -2.44 -22.33
C GLU A 97 -2.84 -2.73 -23.22
N ASN A 98 -2.87 -2.31 -24.49
CA ASN A 98 -1.75 -2.48 -25.41
C ASN A 98 -0.51 -1.66 -24.98
N GLU A 99 -0.72 -0.48 -24.42
CA GLU A 99 0.36 0.37 -23.90
C GLU A 99 0.99 -0.24 -22.64
N GLN A 100 0.19 -0.84 -21.79
CA GLN A 100 0.67 -1.57 -20.60
C GLN A 100 1.53 -2.76 -21.00
N GLU A 101 1.15 -3.51 -22.03
CA GLU A 101 1.92 -4.64 -22.54
C GLU A 101 3.28 -4.19 -23.09
N ILE A 102 3.31 -3.11 -23.87
CA ILE A 102 4.55 -2.52 -24.40
C ILE A 102 5.47 -2.12 -23.25
N LEU A 103 4.92 -1.44 -22.24
CA LEU A 103 5.67 -1.01 -21.06
C LEU A 103 6.23 -2.20 -20.28
N LYS A 104 5.44 -3.24 -20.09
CA LYS A 104 5.83 -4.47 -19.40
C LYS A 104 7.03 -5.15 -20.07
N TYR A 105 6.99 -5.32 -21.38
CA TYR A 105 8.10 -5.89 -22.15
C TYR A 105 9.35 -5.03 -22.06
N THR A 106 9.18 -3.72 -22.21
CA THR A 106 10.31 -2.77 -22.17
C THR A 106 10.97 -2.76 -20.80
N MET A 107 10.18 -2.74 -19.73
CA MET A 107 10.70 -2.75 -18.36
C MET A 107 11.43 -4.05 -18.04
N ASN A 108 10.88 -5.19 -18.46
CA ASN A 108 11.54 -6.49 -18.25
C ASN A 108 12.89 -6.54 -18.97
N ALA A 109 12.96 -6.08 -20.20
CA ALA A 109 14.20 -6.01 -20.96
C ALA A 109 15.25 -5.12 -20.30
N LEU A 110 14.83 -3.97 -19.77
CA LEU A 110 15.70 -3.05 -19.04
C LEU A 110 16.23 -3.68 -17.74
N ILE A 111 15.37 -4.30 -16.97
CA ILE A 111 15.76 -4.98 -15.72
C ILE A 111 16.77 -6.09 -16.01
N GLU A 112 16.51 -6.94 -16.99
CA GLU A 112 17.43 -8.00 -17.39
C GLU A 112 18.79 -7.44 -17.82
N SER A 113 18.80 -6.36 -18.58
CA SER A 113 20.03 -5.70 -19.01
C SER A 113 20.84 -5.17 -17.82
N MET A 114 20.15 -4.56 -16.86
CA MET A 114 20.78 -4.05 -15.64
C MET A 114 21.37 -5.18 -14.78
N GLU A 115 20.65 -6.27 -14.65
CA GLU A 115 21.11 -7.46 -13.91
C GLU A 115 22.36 -8.08 -14.54
N LYS A 116 22.38 -8.24 -15.86
CA LYS A 116 23.53 -8.74 -16.61
C LYS A 116 24.75 -7.83 -16.45
N ASN A 117 24.55 -6.52 -16.53
CA ASN A 117 25.64 -5.54 -16.34
C ASN A 117 26.18 -5.56 -14.90
N ARG A 118 25.33 -5.76 -13.92
CA ARG A 118 25.72 -5.89 -12.52
C ARG A 118 26.63 -7.10 -12.31
N LEU A 119 26.30 -8.23 -12.91
CA LEU A 119 27.11 -9.45 -12.85
C LEU A 119 28.48 -9.24 -13.51
N LYS A 120 28.55 -8.55 -14.66
CA LYS A 120 29.79 -8.23 -15.33
C LYS A 120 30.69 -7.34 -14.48
N ILE A 121 30.16 -6.29 -13.88
CA ILE A 121 30.90 -5.37 -13.00
C ILE A 121 31.43 -6.11 -11.77
N SER A 122 30.67 -7.03 -11.21
CA SER A 122 31.09 -7.87 -10.08
C SER A 122 32.24 -8.80 -10.44
N THR A 123 32.21 -9.41 -11.62
CA THR A 123 33.29 -10.26 -12.12
C THR A 123 34.57 -9.46 -12.42
N ASP A 124 34.43 -8.29 -13.01
CA ASP A 124 35.58 -7.43 -13.31
C ASP A 124 36.27 -6.93 -12.04
N LYS A 125 35.52 -6.57 -11.02
CA LYS A 125 36.10 -6.18 -9.72
C LYS A 125 36.84 -7.33 -9.04
N SER A 126 36.29 -8.53 -9.12
CA SER A 126 36.96 -9.74 -8.59
C SER A 126 38.26 -10.05 -9.33
N SER A 127 38.30 -9.86 -10.63
CA SER A 127 39.50 -10.04 -11.45
C SER A 127 40.55 -8.98 -11.14
N GLN A 128 40.17 -7.74 -10.92
CA GLN A 128 41.12 -6.67 -10.58
C GLN A 128 41.72 -6.85 -9.19
N VAL A 129 40.97 -7.37 -8.23
CA VAL A 129 41.48 -7.65 -6.87
C VAL A 129 42.51 -8.77 -6.88
N LEU A 130 42.39 -9.74 -7.78
CA LEU A 130 43.35 -10.84 -7.94
C LEU A 130 44.66 -10.42 -8.62
N HIS A 131 44.67 -9.33 -9.40
CA HIS A 131 45.85 -8.84 -10.11
C HIS A 131 46.70 -7.83 -9.33
N THR A 132 46.24 -7.40 -8.15
CA THR A 132 46.96 -6.42 -7.33
C THR A 132 47.90 -7.04 -6.29
N ARG A 133 48.21 -8.28 -6.39
CA ARG A 133 49.23 -8.94 -5.54
C ARG A 133 50.55 -9.12 -6.27
#